data_21afae64ea0c90edfc709038e54d86d7
#
_entry.id   21afae64ea0c90edfc709038e54d86d7
#
_cell.length_a   1.000
_cell.length_b   1.000
_cell.length_c   1.000
_cell.angle_alpha   90.00
_cell.angle_beta   90.00
_cell.angle_gamma   90.00
#
_symmetry.space_group_name_H-M   'P 1'
#
loop_
_entity.id
_entity.type
_entity.pdbx_description
1 polymer ?
#
loop_
_entity_poly.entity_id
_entity_poly.type
_entity_poly.pdbx_seq_one_letter_code
_entity_poly.pdbx_strand_id
1 'polypeptide(L)'
;MPVSTMNQRVRRLMLPVLLTALSACARHPSTDVADETGPTVIEFNNESLAQADVFVAASSSGPRRIGTVFAGRTETLTIPAEIASRGTVTVVARLLARSHTPSSGQLAIGPGTHLSVRLPLDEKTLYVLPAN
;
A
#
# COMPACT_ATOMS: atom_id res chain seq x y z
N MET A 1 32.84 54.47 -68.76
CA MET A 1 34.25 54.05 -68.78
C MET A 1 34.72 53.85 -67.39
N PRO A 2 35.58 52.99 -67.21
CA PRO A 2 35.46 51.55 -67.30
C PRO A 2 35.82 50.89 -65.98
N VAL A 3 35.70 49.65 -66.05
CA VAL A 3 36.63 48.61 -65.62
C VAL A 3 36.54 48.20 -64.16
N SER A 4 36.25 47.07 -63.99
CA SER A 4 36.94 45.80 -64.08
C SER A 4 37.19 45.16 -62.75
N THR A 5 36.78 44.02 -62.74
CA THR A 5 37.48 42.81 -62.29
C THR A 5 37.55 42.51 -60.81
N MET A 6 37.21 41.41 -60.70
CA MET A 6 38.01 40.25 -60.38
C MET A 6 37.56 39.53 -59.11
N ASN A 7 36.82 38.50 -59.34
CA ASN A 7 37.28 37.19 -58.99
C ASN A 7 38.08 37.06 -57.68
N GLN A 8 37.44 36.59 -56.69
CA GLN A 8 38.17 35.62 -55.87
C GLN A 8 37.21 34.55 -55.27
N ARG A 9 37.39 33.42 -55.84
CA ARG A 9 36.86 32.18 -55.32
C ARG A 9 37.51 31.94 -53.95
N VAL A 10 36.75 32.10 -52.91
CA VAL A 10 37.14 31.50 -51.63
C VAL A 10 36.18 30.35 -51.37
N ARG A 11 36.71 29.18 -51.72
CA ARG A 11 36.17 27.93 -51.24
C ARG A 11 36.24 27.96 -49.71
N ARG A 12 35.16 28.29 -49.11
CA ARG A 12 35.03 27.99 -47.67
C ARG A 12 34.41 26.62 -47.54
N LEU A 13 35.27 25.68 -47.20
CA LEU A 13 34.87 24.41 -46.65
C LEU A 13 33.89 24.66 -45.49
N MET A 14 32.64 24.37 -45.75
CA MET A 14 31.69 24.24 -44.67
C MET A 14 31.91 22.88 -44.03
N LEU A 15 32.58 22.93 -42.90
CA LEU A 15 32.68 21.81 -41.97
C LEU A 15 31.30 21.65 -41.33
N PRO A 16 30.59 20.53 -41.48
CA PRO A 16 29.39 20.32 -40.73
C PRO A 16 29.79 19.98 -39.28
N VAL A 17 29.55 20.92 -38.38
CA VAL A 17 29.59 20.67 -36.94
C VAL A 17 28.44 19.77 -36.61
N LEU A 18 28.73 18.51 -36.46
CA LEU A 18 27.82 17.50 -35.99
C LEU A 18 27.55 17.78 -34.50
N LEU A 19 26.48 18.50 -34.21
CA LEU A 19 25.98 18.73 -32.86
C LEU A 19 25.32 17.43 -32.42
N THR A 20 26.08 16.55 -31.77
CA THR A 20 25.55 15.42 -31.05
C THR A 20 24.84 15.95 -29.80
N ALA A 21 23.53 16.11 -29.90
CA ALA A 21 22.67 16.32 -28.76
C ALA A 21 22.71 15.03 -27.91
N LEU A 22 23.52 15.03 -26.86
CA LEU A 22 23.39 14.05 -25.77
C LEU A 22 22.06 14.34 -25.08
N SER A 23 21.03 13.62 -25.49
CA SER A 23 19.81 13.47 -24.69
C SER A 23 20.17 12.73 -23.42
N ALA A 24 20.58 13.49 -22.41
CA ALA A 24 20.65 12.99 -21.05
C ALA A 24 19.19 12.67 -20.65
N CYS A 25 18.77 11.43 -20.83
CA CYS A 25 17.63 10.89 -20.10
C CYS A 25 17.96 10.99 -18.63
N ALA A 26 17.60 12.10 -18.01
CA ALA A 26 17.50 12.19 -16.58
C ALA A 26 16.44 11.15 -16.18
N ARG A 27 16.92 9.94 -15.82
CA ARG A 27 16.12 9.04 -15.01
C ARG A 27 15.87 9.81 -13.72
N HIS A 28 14.68 10.38 -13.61
CA HIS A 28 14.15 10.71 -12.33
C HIS A 28 14.25 9.41 -11.50
N PRO A 29 14.92 9.43 -10.35
CA PRO A 29 14.69 8.37 -9.39
C PRO A 29 13.18 8.46 -9.10
N SER A 30 12.44 7.47 -9.57
CA SER A 30 11.11 7.23 -9.07
C SER A 30 11.33 7.06 -7.57
N THR A 31 11.03 8.12 -6.83
CA THR A 31 10.74 7.95 -5.42
C THR A 31 9.58 6.97 -5.46
N ASP A 32 9.83 5.72 -5.10
CA ASP A 32 8.79 4.78 -4.77
C ASP A 32 8.02 5.44 -3.61
N VAL A 33 7.10 6.32 -3.97
CA VAL A 33 5.98 6.66 -3.10
C VAL A 33 5.31 5.32 -2.94
N ALA A 34 5.51 4.70 -1.78
CA ALA A 34 4.82 3.49 -1.40
C ALA A 34 3.39 3.67 -1.85
N ASP A 35 2.94 2.73 -2.67
CA ASP A 35 1.64 2.83 -3.34
C ASP A 35 0.56 2.85 -2.26
N GLU A 36 0.25 4.06 -1.76
CA GLU A 36 -0.79 4.31 -0.75
C GLU A 36 -2.18 3.85 -1.24
N THR A 37 -2.23 3.37 -2.48
CA THR A 37 -3.43 2.86 -3.15
C THR A 37 -3.61 1.36 -2.95
N GLY A 38 -2.68 0.66 -2.30
CA GLY A 38 -2.78 -0.78 -2.06
C GLY A 38 -3.98 -1.17 -1.17
N PRO A 39 -4.38 -2.45 -1.19
CA PRO A 39 -5.43 -2.93 -0.30
C PRO A 39 -4.98 -2.83 1.15
N THR A 40 -5.89 -2.43 2.02
CA THR A 40 -5.68 -2.51 3.47
C THR A 40 -5.90 -3.94 3.91
N VAL A 41 -4.89 -4.55 4.55
CA VAL A 41 -4.93 -5.95 4.93
C VAL A 41 -4.57 -6.16 6.41
N ILE A 42 -5.14 -7.23 6.96
CA ILE A 42 -4.82 -7.73 8.29
C ILE A 42 -4.25 -9.14 8.14
N GLU A 43 -3.07 -9.37 8.64
CA GLU A 43 -2.57 -10.72 8.91
C GLU A 43 -3.10 -11.15 10.28
N PHE A 44 -4.10 -12.03 10.27
CA PHE A 44 -4.74 -12.49 11.49
C PHE A 44 -4.19 -13.84 11.92
N ASN A 45 -3.50 -13.87 13.06
CA ASN A 45 -2.96 -15.09 13.68
C ASN A 45 -3.90 -15.55 14.80
N ASN A 46 -4.56 -16.67 14.61
CA ASN A 46 -5.44 -17.29 15.60
C ASN A 46 -4.68 -18.37 16.36
N GLU A 47 -4.13 -18.02 17.54
CA GLU A 47 -3.47 -18.97 18.44
C GLU A 47 -4.46 -19.69 19.37
N SER A 48 -5.75 -19.34 19.32
CA SER A 48 -6.77 -19.97 20.16
C SER A 48 -7.14 -21.37 19.68
N LEU A 49 -7.91 -22.06 20.47
CA LEU A 49 -8.44 -23.41 20.17
C LEU A 49 -9.80 -23.36 19.45
N ALA A 50 -10.33 -22.17 19.21
CA ALA A 50 -11.62 -21.97 18.57
C ALA A 50 -11.47 -21.32 17.18
N GLN A 51 -12.39 -21.63 16.28
CA GLN A 51 -12.54 -20.90 15.03
C GLN A 51 -12.98 -19.47 15.34
N ALA A 52 -12.38 -18.50 14.66
CA ALA A 52 -12.69 -17.08 14.78
C ALA A 52 -13.32 -16.54 13.51
N ASP A 53 -14.52 -15.98 13.59
CA ASP A 53 -15.09 -15.11 12.58
C ASP A 53 -14.61 -13.69 12.85
N VAL A 54 -13.87 -13.10 11.91
CA VAL A 54 -13.24 -11.79 12.06
C VAL A 54 -14.11 -10.72 11.42
N PHE A 55 -14.40 -9.68 12.19
CA PHE A 55 -15.17 -8.52 11.78
C PHE A 55 -14.35 -7.25 11.92
N VAL A 56 -14.66 -6.26 11.11
CA VAL A 56 -14.20 -4.88 11.25
C VAL A 56 -15.40 -3.96 11.39
N ALA A 57 -15.30 -3.01 12.30
CA ALA A 57 -16.31 -1.99 12.54
C ALA A 57 -15.66 -0.62 12.48
N ALA A 58 -16.18 0.30 11.66
CA ALA A 58 -15.85 1.71 11.71
C ALA A 58 -16.83 2.43 12.63
N SER A 59 -16.43 3.57 13.19
CA SER A 59 -17.21 4.33 14.19
C SER A 59 -18.64 4.67 13.74
N SER A 60 -18.89 4.71 12.44
CA SER A 60 -20.17 5.10 11.84
C SER A 60 -20.87 3.98 11.09
N SER A 61 -20.36 2.75 11.14
CA SER A 61 -20.96 1.60 10.46
C SER A 61 -20.94 0.37 11.37
N GLY A 62 -21.91 -0.49 11.21
CA GLY A 62 -21.96 -1.77 11.91
C GLY A 62 -20.79 -2.69 11.56
N PRO A 63 -20.57 -3.73 12.38
CA PRO A 63 -19.50 -4.69 12.13
C PRO A 63 -19.73 -5.44 10.83
N ARG A 64 -18.67 -5.54 10.01
CA ARG A 64 -18.67 -6.29 8.76
C ARG A 64 -17.68 -7.44 8.86
N ARG A 65 -18.13 -8.65 8.56
CA ARG A 65 -17.27 -9.83 8.52
C ARG A 65 -16.30 -9.73 7.34
N ILE A 66 -15.02 -9.95 7.60
CA ILE A 66 -13.96 -9.95 6.59
C ILE A 66 -13.37 -11.34 6.35
N GLY A 67 -13.59 -12.29 7.24
CA GLY A 67 -13.14 -13.66 7.04
C GLY A 67 -13.37 -14.56 8.24
N THR A 68 -12.92 -15.80 8.09
CA THR A 68 -12.90 -16.83 9.15
C THR A 68 -11.50 -17.41 9.22
N VAL A 69 -10.96 -17.52 10.43
CA VAL A 69 -9.64 -18.08 10.69
C VAL A 69 -9.77 -19.25 11.65
N PHE A 70 -9.35 -20.44 11.22
CA PHE A 70 -9.38 -21.64 12.05
C PHE A 70 -8.34 -21.60 13.17
N ALA A 71 -8.56 -22.40 14.19
CA ALA A 71 -7.64 -22.54 15.31
C ALA A 71 -6.21 -22.87 14.85
N GLY A 72 -5.22 -22.16 15.37
CA GLY A 72 -3.81 -22.35 15.04
C GLY A 72 -3.42 -21.93 13.63
N ARG A 73 -4.24 -21.12 12.93
CA ARG A 73 -3.96 -20.65 11.56
C ARG A 73 -3.74 -19.15 11.52
N THR A 74 -2.96 -18.77 10.53
CA THR A 74 -2.75 -17.36 10.13
C THR A 74 -3.34 -17.16 8.75
N GLU A 75 -4.14 -16.11 8.57
CA GLU A 75 -4.78 -15.77 7.31
C GLU A 75 -4.65 -14.27 7.05
N THR A 76 -4.47 -13.92 5.77
CA THR A 76 -4.49 -12.53 5.32
C THR A 76 -5.91 -12.14 4.93
N LEU A 77 -6.46 -11.16 5.63
CA LEU A 77 -7.83 -10.68 5.47
C LEU A 77 -7.82 -9.26 4.91
N THR A 78 -8.64 -9.00 3.89
CA THR A 78 -8.73 -7.67 3.28
C THR A 78 -9.84 -6.86 3.95
N ILE A 79 -9.51 -5.63 4.37
CA ILE A 79 -10.49 -4.65 4.82
C ILE A 79 -11.08 -3.96 3.58
N PRO A 80 -12.42 -3.94 3.43
CA PRO A 80 -13.06 -3.23 2.33
C PRO A 80 -12.67 -1.75 2.29
N ALA A 81 -12.41 -1.23 1.09
CA ALA A 81 -11.93 0.13 0.89
C ALA A 81 -12.84 1.20 1.51
N GLU A 82 -14.16 0.98 1.48
CA GLU A 82 -15.14 1.88 2.08
C GLU A 82 -15.06 1.94 3.61
N ILE A 83 -14.47 0.92 4.25
CA ILE A 83 -14.19 0.92 5.70
C ILE A 83 -12.80 1.52 5.95
N ALA A 84 -11.80 1.13 5.16
CA ALA A 84 -10.44 1.63 5.28
C ALA A 84 -10.35 3.17 5.12
N SER A 85 -11.15 3.74 4.22
CA SER A 85 -11.21 5.20 3.98
C SER A 85 -11.77 6.02 5.16
N ARG A 86 -12.34 5.38 6.17
CA ARG A 86 -12.86 6.07 7.36
C ARG A 86 -11.78 6.40 8.40
N GLY A 87 -10.58 5.92 8.21
CA GLY A 87 -9.41 6.25 9.01
C GLY A 87 -9.32 5.55 10.37
N THR A 88 -10.42 4.97 10.87
CA THR A 88 -10.42 4.30 12.18
C THR A 88 -11.35 3.10 12.18
N VAL A 89 -10.85 1.96 12.65
CA VAL A 89 -11.63 0.72 12.78
C VAL A 89 -11.35 0.02 14.12
N THR A 90 -12.26 -0.86 14.48
CA THR A 90 -12.07 -1.86 15.54
C THR A 90 -12.15 -3.23 14.92
N VAL A 91 -11.16 -4.08 15.20
CA VAL A 91 -11.19 -5.50 14.81
C VAL A 91 -11.84 -6.28 15.94
N VAL A 92 -12.74 -7.18 15.59
CA VAL A 92 -13.49 -8.01 16.54
C VAL A 92 -13.46 -9.45 16.07
N ALA A 93 -13.16 -10.39 16.98
CA ALA A 93 -13.20 -11.81 16.69
C ALA A 93 -14.35 -12.48 17.44
N ARG A 94 -15.32 -13.02 16.71
CA ARG A 94 -16.37 -13.85 17.29
C ARG A 94 -15.94 -15.31 17.25
N LEU A 95 -15.75 -15.90 18.40
CA LEU A 95 -15.23 -17.26 18.54
C LEU A 95 -16.38 -18.27 18.53
N LEU A 96 -16.19 -19.37 17.83
CA LEU A 96 -17.16 -20.46 17.80
C LEU A 96 -17.33 -21.07 19.18
N ALA A 97 -18.58 -21.19 19.64
CA ALA A 97 -18.96 -21.74 20.94
C ALA A 97 -18.34 -20.99 22.14
N ARG A 98 -18.11 -19.68 22.01
CA ARG A 98 -17.71 -18.79 23.10
C ARG A 98 -18.74 -17.68 23.26
N SER A 99 -18.91 -17.20 24.49
CA SER A 99 -19.81 -16.08 24.80
C SER A 99 -19.15 -14.72 24.75
N HIS A 100 -17.83 -14.65 24.87
CA HIS A 100 -17.06 -13.40 24.78
C HIS A 100 -16.53 -13.14 23.37
N THR A 101 -16.25 -11.88 23.10
CA THR A 101 -15.86 -11.39 21.77
C THR A 101 -14.64 -10.50 21.92
N PRO A 102 -13.41 -11.05 21.76
CA PRO A 102 -12.20 -10.26 21.82
C PRO A 102 -12.18 -9.13 20.79
N SER A 103 -11.65 -7.97 21.17
CA SER A 103 -11.50 -6.83 20.28
C SER A 103 -10.14 -6.16 20.41
N SER A 104 -9.74 -5.44 19.38
CA SER A 104 -8.46 -4.71 19.33
C SER A 104 -8.50 -3.32 19.95
N GLY A 105 -9.67 -2.81 20.29
CA GLY A 105 -9.85 -1.36 20.47
C GLY A 105 -9.79 -0.62 19.13
N GLN A 106 -9.69 0.71 19.18
CA GLN A 106 -9.66 1.55 17.99
C GLN A 106 -8.26 1.56 17.37
N LEU A 107 -8.20 1.34 16.06
CA LEU A 107 -6.98 1.32 15.25
C LEU A 107 -7.07 2.39 14.17
N ALA A 108 -6.03 3.19 14.03
CA ALA A 108 -5.89 4.09 12.90
C ALA A 108 -5.44 3.28 11.67
N ILE A 109 -6.17 3.41 10.58
CA ILE A 109 -5.87 2.76 9.31
C ILE A 109 -6.04 3.72 8.15
N GLY A 110 -5.46 3.38 7.01
CA GLY A 110 -5.63 4.07 5.74
C GLY A 110 -5.46 3.10 4.57
N PRO A 111 -5.62 3.55 3.33
CA PRO A 111 -5.31 2.76 2.17
C PRO A 111 -3.88 2.21 2.23
N GLY A 112 -3.69 0.94 1.86
CA GLY A 112 -2.38 0.30 1.91
C GLY A 112 -1.85 -0.06 3.30
N THR A 113 -2.61 0.16 4.38
CA THR A 113 -2.18 -0.22 5.73
C THR A 113 -2.13 -1.74 5.88
N HIS A 114 -1.03 -2.23 6.43
CA HIS A 114 -0.83 -3.62 6.81
C HIS A 114 -0.76 -3.71 8.33
N LEU A 115 -1.58 -4.56 8.92
CA LEU A 115 -1.61 -4.81 10.36
C LEU A 115 -1.42 -6.30 10.64
N SER A 116 -0.69 -6.62 11.71
CA SER A 116 -0.66 -7.96 12.27
C SER A 116 -1.55 -7.99 13.52
N VAL A 117 -2.54 -8.87 13.53
CA VAL A 117 -3.47 -9.04 14.64
C VAL A 117 -3.37 -10.46 15.17
N ARG A 118 -3.14 -10.59 16.46
CA ARG A 118 -2.99 -11.87 17.12
C ARG A 118 -4.11 -12.09 18.14
N LEU A 119 -4.78 -13.23 18.05
CA LEU A 119 -5.69 -13.75 19.05
C LEU A 119 -4.94 -14.77 19.88
N PRO A 120 -4.61 -14.47 21.14
CA PRO A 120 -3.86 -15.39 22.00
C PRO A 120 -4.71 -16.56 22.49
N LEU A 121 -4.05 -17.53 23.09
CA LEU A 121 -4.68 -18.75 23.63
C LEU A 121 -5.69 -18.45 24.76
N ASP A 122 -5.50 -17.36 25.50
CA ASP A 122 -6.41 -16.95 26.59
C ASP A 122 -7.70 -16.30 26.07
N GLU A 123 -7.79 -16.01 24.78
CA GLU A 123 -8.98 -15.50 24.08
C GLU A 123 -9.56 -14.17 24.63
N LYS A 124 -8.81 -13.41 25.45
CA LYS A 124 -9.36 -12.23 26.14
C LYS A 124 -9.38 -10.98 25.28
N THR A 125 -8.30 -10.71 24.57
CA THR A 125 -8.07 -9.48 23.83
C THR A 125 -7.31 -9.74 22.54
N LEU A 126 -7.52 -8.94 21.50
CA LEU A 126 -6.71 -8.96 20.31
C LEU A 126 -5.49 -8.05 20.49
N TYR A 127 -4.30 -8.57 20.21
CA TYR A 127 -3.07 -7.79 20.16
C TYR A 127 -2.80 -7.34 18.74
N VAL A 128 -2.48 -6.06 18.58
CA VAL A 128 -2.18 -5.47 17.28
C VAL A 128 -0.74 -5.01 17.26
N LEU A 129 -0.02 -5.45 16.26
CA LEU A 129 1.35 -5.07 15.98
C LEU A 129 1.40 -4.41 14.61
N PRO A 130 2.23 -3.36 14.42
CA PRO A 130 2.50 -2.87 13.08
C PRO A 130 3.13 -4.01 12.28
N ALA A 131 2.70 -4.21 11.04
CA ALA A 131 3.38 -5.12 10.13
C ALA A 131 4.76 -4.54 9.79
N ASN A 132 5.79 -5.37 9.86
CA ASN A 132 7.15 -5.00 9.48
C ASN A 132 7.30 -5.09 7.96
#